data_443916f4966e3839e98b2904e535c2a3
#
_entry.id   443916f4966e3839e98b2904e535c2a3
#
_cell.length_a   1.000
_cell.length_b   1.000
_cell.length_c   1.000
_cell.angle_alpha   90.00
_cell.angle_beta   90.00
_cell.angle_gamma   90.00
#
_symmetry.space_group_name_H-M   'P 1'
#
loop_
_entity.id
_entity.type
_entity.pdbx_description
1 polymer ?
#
loop_
_entity_poly.entity_id
_entity_poly.type
_entity_poly.pdbx_seq_one_letter_code
_entity_poly.pdbx_strand_id
1 'polypeptide(L)'
;MTPEIEQELNYIKSSEFKLGEYIYMGMGLAGDHEVCLSVGYKIDYAIKKARQFEEVDPNVKLTHINKVKIGKLVKDKTFEL
;
A
#
# COMPACT_ATOMS: atom_id res chain seq x y z
N MET A 1 1.21 11.99 7.12
CA MET A 1 0.71 10.59 7.10
C MET A 1 -0.60 10.52 7.88
N THR A 2 -1.56 9.75 7.43
CA THR A 2 -2.87 9.67 8.09
C THR A 2 -2.80 8.84 9.37
N PRO A 3 -3.70 9.10 10.34
CA PRO A 3 -3.75 8.28 11.56
C PRO A 3 -3.95 6.79 11.29
N GLU A 4 -4.71 6.44 10.25
CA GLU A 4 -4.95 5.05 9.91
C GLU A 4 -3.67 4.34 9.46
N ILE A 5 -2.83 5.03 8.67
CA ILE A 5 -1.55 4.48 8.23
C ILE A 5 -0.60 4.35 9.41
N GLU A 6 -0.60 5.32 10.33
CA GLU A 6 0.21 5.22 11.55
C GLU A 6 -0.18 4.03 12.41
N GLN A 7 -1.48 3.78 12.54
CA GLN A 7 -1.97 2.60 13.28
C GLN A 7 -1.51 1.31 12.62
N GLU A 8 -1.53 1.25 11.30
CA GLU A 8 -1.08 0.06 10.57
C GLU A 8 0.43 -0.13 10.72
N LEU A 9 1.21 0.94 10.71
CA LEU A 9 2.65 0.87 10.96
C LEU A 9 2.93 0.33 12.36
N ASN A 10 2.17 0.74 13.36
CA ASN A 10 2.30 0.24 14.72
C ASN A 10 1.93 -1.23 14.81
N TYR A 11 0.88 -1.64 14.10
CA TYR A 11 0.49 -3.05 14.03
C TYR A 11 1.61 -3.91 13.43
N ILE A 12 2.25 -3.43 12.33
CA ILE A 12 3.34 -4.15 11.67
C ILE A 12 4.54 -4.34 12.61
N LYS A 13 4.75 -3.39 13.54
CA LYS A 13 5.83 -3.49 14.53
C LYS A 13 5.46 -4.34 15.74
N SER A 14 4.21 -4.73 15.87
CA SER A 14 3.74 -5.50 17.01
C SER A 14 4.04 -6.99 16.85
N SER A 15 3.95 -7.73 17.96
CA SER A 15 4.13 -9.18 17.96
C SER A 15 2.98 -9.93 17.27
N GLU A 16 1.86 -9.26 17.04
CA GLU A 16 0.69 -9.85 16.39
C GLU A 16 0.82 -9.90 14.87
N PHE A 17 1.69 -9.07 14.30
CA PHE A 17 1.89 -9.03 12.86
C PHE A 17 2.60 -10.29 12.38
N LYS A 18 2.07 -10.90 11.33
CA LYS A 18 2.67 -12.07 10.69
C LYS A 18 2.99 -11.75 9.26
N LEU A 19 4.28 -11.73 8.92
CA LEU A 19 4.74 -11.46 7.56
C LEU A 19 4.16 -12.53 6.62
N GLY A 20 3.59 -12.08 5.50
CA GLY A 20 3.01 -12.99 4.52
C GLY A 20 1.52 -13.25 4.70
N GLU A 21 0.89 -12.74 5.75
CA GLU A 21 -0.55 -12.85 5.92
C GLU A 21 -1.30 -11.88 5.01
N TYR A 22 -0.72 -10.70 4.78
CA TYR A 22 -1.30 -9.66 3.92
C TYR A 22 -0.27 -9.17 2.92
N ILE A 23 -0.77 -8.67 1.79
CA ILE A 23 0.02 -7.82 0.90
C ILE A 23 -0.58 -6.42 0.88
N TYR A 24 0.27 -5.43 0.65
CA TYR A 24 -0.12 -4.04 0.55
C TYR A 24 0.19 -3.58 -0.88
N MET A 25 -0.82 -3.08 -1.57
CA MET A 25 -0.72 -2.67 -2.96
C MET A 25 -0.85 -1.15 -3.03
N GLY A 26 0.19 -0.48 -3.50
CA GLY A 26 0.14 0.95 -3.77
C GLY A 26 -0.62 1.18 -5.06
N MET A 27 -1.80 1.77 -4.95
CA MET A 27 -2.67 2.03 -6.09
C MET A 27 -2.66 3.51 -6.44
N GLY A 28 -2.80 3.80 -7.71
CA GLY A 28 -2.80 5.18 -8.15
C GLY A 28 -3.33 5.33 -9.55
N LEU A 29 -3.03 6.49 -10.13
CA LEU A 29 -3.46 6.84 -11.46
C LEU A 29 -2.25 7.06 -12.37
N ALA A 30 -2.31 6.52 -13.58
CA ALA A 30 -1.42 6.87 -14.68
C ALA A 30 -2.28 7.61 -15.70
N GLY A 31 -2.22 8.95 -15.67
CA GLY A 31 -3.20 9.75 -16.37
C GLY A 31 -4.56 9.58 -15.70
N ASP A 32 -5.53 9.01 -16.44
CA ASP A 32 -6.87 8.72 -15.93
C ASP A 32 -7.11 7.22 -15.70
N HIS A 33 -6.09 6.39 -15.87
CA HIS A 33 -6.20 4.94 -15.65
C HIS A 33 -5.73 4.54 -14.26
N GLU A 34 -6.50 3.70 -13.58
CA GLU A 34 -6.08 3.14 -12.31
C GLU A 34 -5.03 2.06 -12.53
N VAL A 35 -3.93 2.14 -11.79
CA VAL A 35 -2.80 1.22 -11.93
C VAL A 35 -2.29 0.81 -10.55
N CYS A 36 -1.63 -0.36 -10.49
CA CYS A 36 -0.90 -0.80 -9.32
C CYS A 36 0.56 -0.35 -9.45
N LEU A 37 1.03 0.46 -8.52
CA LEU A 37 2.37 1.04 -8.56
C LEU A 37 3.37 0.21 -7.78
N SER A 38 2.91 -0.51 -6.77
CA SER A 38 3.81 -1.27 -5.90
C SER A 38 3.06 -2.38 -5.20
N VAL A 39 3.81 -3.41 -4.78
CA VAL A 39 3.29 -4.50 -3.96
C VAL A 39 4.35 -4.83 -2.93
N GLY A 40 3.94 -5.04 -1.69
CA GLY A 40 4.86 -5.43 -0.63
C GLY A 40 4.14 -6.08 0.53
N TYR A 41 4.92 -6.69 1.42
CA TYR A 41 4.38 -7.36 2.60
C TYR A 41 4.18 -6.40 3.78
N LYS A 42 4.61 -5.15 3.66
CA LYS A 42 4.46 -4.11 4.67
C LYS A 42 4.01 -2.82 4.01
N ILE A 43 3.18 -2.06 4.72
CA ILE A 43 2.60 -0.84 4.14
C ILE A 43 3.65 0.24 3.86
N ASP A 44 4.64 0.38 4.74
CA ASP A 44 5.72 1.36 4.54
C ASP A 44 6.53 1.07 3.28
N TYR A 45 6.82 -0.20 3.03
CA TYR A 45 7.50 -0.62 1.81
C TYR A 45 6.67 -0.29 0.56
N ALA A 46 5.38 -0.59 0.60
CA ALA A 46 4.49 -0.32 -0.53
C ALA A 46 4.43 1.18 -0.84
N ILE A 47 4.32 2.01 0.19
CA ILE A 47 4.31 3.47 0.03
C ILE A 47 5.64 3.95 -0.56
N LYS A 48 6.74 3.50 -0.01
CA LYS A 48 8.08 3.89 -0.45
C LYS A 48 8.29 3.57 -1.94
N LYS A 49 7.94 2.36 -2.34
CA LYS A 49 8.12 1.93 -3.74
C LYS A 49 7.20 2.72 -4.69
N ALA A 50 5.96 2.97 -4.29
CA ALA A 50 5.04 3.76 -5.09
C ALA A 50 5.53 5.20 -5.24
N ARG A 51 6.07 5.81 -4.16
CA ARG A 51 6.63 7.16 -4.23
C ARG A 51 7.85 7.23 -5.15
N GLN A 52 8.69 6.19 -5.14
CA GLN A 52 9.82 6.12 -6.08
C GLN A 52 9.33 6.09 -7.52
N PHE A 53 8.24 5.39 -7.79
CA PHE A 53 7.66 5.34 -9.11
C PHE A 53 7.16 6.73 -9.55
N GLU A 54 6.51 7.46 -8.64
CA GLU A 54 6.07 8.83 -8.90
C GLU A 54 7.25 9.75 -9.29
N GLU A 55 8.41 9.56 -8.65
CA GLU A 55 9.59 10.36 -8.94
C GLU A 55 10.11 10.14 -10.36
N VAL A 56 9.96 8.92 -10.88
CA VAL A 56 10.44 8.55 -12.20
C VAL A 56 9.44 8.95 -13.29
N ASP A 57 8.15 8.87 -13.00
CA ASP A 57 7.09 9.13 -13.98
C ASP A 57 6.12 10.19 -13.45
N PRO A 58 6.19 11.44 -13.98
CA PRO A 58 5.34 12.53 -13.48
C PRO A 58 3.85 12.35 -13.79
N ASN A 59 3.48 11.43 -14.67
CA ASN A 59 2.08 11.13 -14.99
C ASN A 59 1.43 10.19 -13.99
N VAL A 60 2.21 9.65 -13.05
CA VAL A 60 1.75 8.66 -12.10
C VAL A 60 1.59 9.30 -10.72
N LYS A 61 0.46 9.00 -10.06
CA LYS A 61 0.20 9.50 -8.70
C LYS A 61 -0.36 8.40 -7.83
N LEU A 62 0.29 8.20 -6.69
CA LEU A 62 -0.20 7.30 -5.65
C LEU A 62 -1.41 7.93 -4.97
N THR A 63 -2.52 7.20 -4.89
CA THR A 63 -3.77 7.70 -4.29
C THR A 63 -4.17 6.95 -3.03
N HIS A 64 -3.93 5.66 -2.98
CA HIS A 64 -4.32 4.85 -1.83
C HIS A 64 -3.53 3.55 -1.77
N ILE A 65 -3.62 2.87 -0.63
CA ILE A 65 -3.03 1.55 -0.43
C ILE A 65 -4.17 0.57 -0.16
N ASN A 66 -4.16 -0.56 -0.86
CA ASN A 66 -5.08 -1.66 -0.59
C ASN A 66 -4.35 -2.73 0.21
N LYS A 67 -4.94 -3.11 1.35
CA LYS A 67 -4.48 -4.24 2.15
C LYS A 67 -5.30 -5.46 1.75
N VAL A 68 -4.62 -6.51 1.28
CA VAL A 68 -5.27 -7.71 0.73
C VAL A 68 -4.80 -8.93 1.50
N LYS A 69 -5.75 -9.74 1.95
CA LYS A 69 -5.42 -11.00 2.63
C LYS A 69 -5.02 -12.05 1.61
N ILE A 70 -3.80 -12.58 1.74
CA ILE A 70 -3.19 -13.44 0.73
C ILE A 70 -4.01 -14.72 0.51
N GLY A 71 -4.42 -15.38 1.56
CA GLY A 71 -5.09 -16.66 1.43
C GLY A 71 -6.45 -16.62 0.72
N LYS A 72 -7.12 -15.46 0.77
CA LYS A 72 -8.47 -15.31 0.21
C LYS A 72 -8.53 -14.35 -0.97
N LEU A 73 -7.46 -13.61 -1.23
CA LEU A 73 -7.38 -12.58 -2.27
C LEU A 73 -8.52 -11.55 -2.15
N VAL A 74 -8.92 -11.26 -0.91
CA VAL A 74 -9.99 -10.32 -0.63
C VAL A 74 -9.38 -9.05 -0.05
N LYS A 75 -9.82 -7.90 -0.57
CA LYS A 75 -9.40 -6.62 -0.03
C LYS A 75 -9.94 -6.46 1.39
N ASP A 76 -9.03 -6.30 2.35
CA ASP A 76 -9.36 -6.16 3.76
C ASP A 76 -9.64 -4.71 4.13
N LYS A 77 -8.81 -3.79 3.64
CA LYS A 77 -8.92 -2.38 3.96
C LYS A 77 -8.26 -1.52 2.89
N THR A 78 -8.76 -0.30 2.73
CA THR A 78 -8.15 0.73 1.89
C THR A 78 -7.68 1.89 2.76
N PHE A 79 -6.44 2.33 2.55
CA PHE A 79 -5.85 3.48 3.25
C PHE A 79 -5.71 4.62 2.25
N GLU A 80 -6.47 5.69 2.45
CA GLU A 80 -6.35 6.89 1.63
C GLU A 80 -5.10 7.68 2.01
N LEU A 81 -4.50 8.33 1.03
CA LEU A 81 -3.30 9.14 1.25
C LEU A 81 -3.55 10.64 1.12
#